data_e26cb5f92816b82a70c7b3894d170962
#
_entry.id   e26cb5f92816b82a70c7b3894d170962
#
_cell.length_a   1.000
_cell.length_b   1.000
_cell.length_c   1.000
_cell.angle_alpha   90.00
_cell.angle_beta   90.00
_cell.angle_gamma   90.00
#
_symmetry.space_group_name_H-M   'P 1'
#
loop_
_entity.id
_entity.type
_entity.pdbx_description
1 polymer ?
#
loop_
_entity_poly.entity_id
_entity_poly.type
_entity_poly.pdbx_seq_one_letter_code
_entity_poly.pdbx_strand_id
1 'polypeptide(L)'
;MIPENVKKVLLKQHYKLVGNHSAAKLCLWTKKSIKTGGKEHCYKEKFYKDIGIKSHRCLQCTPAVSWCSLRCQFCWRATELTLGQKITEEEEPTFIVNGLIKAQRQLITGLGGIPHDEKYLKEAFNPGNVAISLSGEPTCYSKL
;
A
#
# COMPACT_ATOMS: atom_id res chain seq x y z
N MET A 1 -2.64 16.70 9.33
CA MET A 1 -1.46 16.61 8.38
C MET A 1 -0.32 15.83 9.01
N ILE A 2 0.38 14.97 8.26
CA ILE A 2 1.56 14.20 8.75
C ILE A 2 2.75 15.15 8.95
N PRO A 3 3.36 15.20 10.16
CA PRO A 3 4.54 16.03 10.43
C PRO A 3 5.74 15.65 9.56
N GLU A 4 6.64 16.60 9.29
CA GLU A 4 7.75 16.40 8.36
C GLU A 4 8.77 15.33 8.82
N ASN A 5 9.02 15.23 10.11
CA ASN A 5 9.86 14.18 10.68
C ASN A 5 9.28 12.78 10.45
N VAL A 6 7.95 12.61 10.59
CA VAL A 6 7.24 11.35 10.32
C VAL A 6 7.25 11.03 8.82
N LYS A 7 7.01 12.03 7.95
CA LYS A 7 7.12 11.87 6.50
C LYS A 7 8.48 11.33 6.09
N LYS A 8 9.57 11.92 6.61
CA LYS A 8 10.94 11.48 6.31
C LYS A 8 11.16 10.00 6.64
N VAL A 9 10.65 9.53 7.77
CA VAL A 9 10.77 8.12 8.16
C VAL A 9 9.95 7.22 7.24
N LEU A 10 8.70 7.58 6.95
CA LEU A 10 7.83 6.82 6.04
C LEU A 10 8.43 6.71 4.62
N LEU A 11 8.98 7.82 4.09
CA LEU A 11 9.65 7.82 2.79
C LEU A 11 10.89 6.91 2.77
N LYS A 12 11.71 6.91 3.83
CA LYS A 12 12.84 5.97 3.99
C LYS A 12 12.37 4.51 4.03
N GLN A 13 11.19 4.25 4.56
CA GLN A 13 10.57 2.93 4.57
C GLN A 13 9.86 2.59 3.25
N HIS A 14 10.06 3.38 2.19
CA HIS A 14 9.47 3.22 0.86
C HIS A 14 7.95 3.34 0.80
N TYR A 15 7.34 4.10 1.72
CA TYR A 15 5.95 4.52 1.56
C TYR A 15 5.85 5.63 0.53
N LYS A 16 4.81 5.61 -0.26
CA LYS A 16 4.40 6.72 -1.13
C LYS A 16 3.16 7.35 -0.52
N LEU A 17 3.32 8.55 -0.01
CA LEU A 17 2.24 9.28 0.66
C LEU A 17 1.22 9.80 -0.33
N VAL A 18 -0.04 9.80 0.06
CA VAL A 18 -1.18 10.35 -0.68
C VAL A 18 -1.96 11.24 0.26
N GLY A 19 -2.08 12.52 -0.10
CA GLY A 19 -2.72 13.52 0.73
C GLY A 19 -2.10 13.62 2.14
N ASN A 20 -2.95 13.85 3.12
CA ASN A 20 -2.55 14.14 4.49
C ASN A 20 -2.46 12.91 5.41
N HIS A 21 -3.04 11.77 5.03
CA HIS A 21 -3.16 10.63 5.94
C HIS A 21 -3.08 9.25 5.26
N SER A 22 -3.01 9.19 3.94
CA SER A 22 -3.01 7.93 3.20
C SER A 22 -1.64 7.58 2.62
N ALA A 23 -1.40 6.31 2.34
CA ALA A 23 -0.16 5.87 1.72
C ALA A 23 -0.30 4.55 0.97
N ALA A 24 0.54 4.36 -0.04
CA ALA A 24 0.78 3.08 -0.69
C ALA A 24 2.23 2.62 -0.45
N LYS A 25 2.46 1.31 -0.52
CA LYS A 25 3.78 0.71 -0.48
C LYS A 25 3.79 -0.56 -1.31
N LEU A 26 4.83 -0.76 -2.10
CA LEU A 26 4.92 -1.93 -2.95
C LEU A 26 5.19 -3.19 -2.12
N CYS A 27 4.28 -4.15 -2.18
CA CYS A 27 4.39 -5.44 -1.51
C CYS A 27 5.54 -6.28 -2.06
N LEU A 28 6.22 -7.03 -1.21
CA LEU A 28 7.25 -7.98 -1.62
C LEU A 28 6.73 -8.99 -2.65
N TRP A 29 5.53 -9.52 -2.44
CA TRP A 29 4.94 -10.50 -3.34
C TRP A 29 4.53 -9.92 -4.69
N THR A 30 4.12 -8.64 -4.74
CA THR A 30 3.93 -7.91 -6.00
C THR A 30 5.23 -7.84 -6.79
N LYS A 31 6.34 -7.46 -6.13
CA LYS A 31 7.67 -7.42 -6.75
C LYS A 31 8.11 -8.79 -7.27
N LYS A 32 7.98 -9.84 -6.44
CA LYS A 32 8.37 -11.20 -6.80
C LYS A 32 7.54 -11.72 -7.97
N SER A 33 6.23 -11.51 -7.94
CA SER A 33 5.33 -11.93 -9.01
C SER A 33 5.67 -11.27 -10.35
N ILE A 34 5.99 -9.96 -10.35
CA ILE A 34 6.45 -9.26 -11.56
C ILE A 34 7.78 -9.82 -12.06
N LYS A 35 8.75 -10.04 -11.18
CA LYS A 35 10.08 -10.56 -11.56
C LYS A 35 10.04 -11.97 -12.14
N THR A 36 9.17 -12.82 -11.63
CA THR A 36 9.17 -14.26 -11.93
C THR A 36 8.05 -14.69 -12.87
N GLY A 37 7.28 -13.75 -13.45
CA GLY A 37 6.13 -14.06 -14.27
C GLY A 37 5.09 -14.90 -13.52
N GLY A 38 4.84 -14.55 -12.24
CA GLY A 38 3.85 -15.19 -11.39
C GLY A 38 4.27 -16.51 -10.74
N LYS A 39 5.50 -17.01 -10.97
CA LYS A 39 5.98 -18.25 -10.32
C LYS A 39 6.04 -18.09 -8.80
N GLU A 40 6.49 -16.94 -8.32
CA GLU A 40 6.42 -16.55 -6.91
C GLU A 40 5.26 -15.57 -6.69
N HIS A 41 4.32 -15.92 -5.84
CA HIS A 41 3.12 -15.14 -5.58
C HIS A 41 2.67 -15.24 -4.12
N CYS A 42 1.81 -14.32 -3.70
CA CYS A 42 1.21 -14.30 -2.37
C CYS A 42 0.25 -15.49 -2.20
N TYR A 43 0.19 -16.05 -0.98
CA TYR A 43 -0.80 -17.09 -0.64
C TYR A 43 -2.26 -16.68 -0.94
N LYS A 44 -2.58 -15.39 -0.89
CA LYS A 44 -3.91 -14.87 -1.25
C LYS A 44 -4.31 -15.23 -2.68
N GLU A 45 -3.37 -15.30 -3.60
CA GLU A 45 -3.64 -15.72 -4.98
C GLU A 45 -4.14 -17.17 -5.06
N LYS A 46 -3.71 -18.04 -4.14
CA LYS A 46 -4.21 -19.42 -4.03
C LYS A 46 -5.61 -19.46 -3.41
N PHE A 47 -5.82 -18.74 -2.28
CA PHE A 47 -7.11 -18.74 -1.58
C PHE A 47 -8.23 -18.07 -2.38
N TYR A 48 -7.93 -17.05 -3.15
CA TYR A 48 -8.90 -16.27 -3.90
C TYR A 48 -8.80 -16.50 -5.42
N LYS A 49 -8.41 -17.72 -5.81
CA LYS A 49 -8.24 -18.11 -7.20
C LYS A 49 -9.51 -17.90 -8.02
N ASP A 50 -10.66 -18.25 -7.47
CA ASP A 50 -11.95 -18.23 -8.14
C ASP A 50 -12.44 -16.81 -8.46
N ILE A 51 -11.98 -15.80 -7.72
CA ILE A 51 -12.29 -14.39 -7.99
C ILE A 51 -11.15 -13.66 -8.71
N GLY A 52 -10.14 -14.38 -9.17
CA GLY A 52 -9.10 -13.84 -10.05
C GLY A 52 -8.08 -12.91 -9.40
N ILE A 53 -7.85 -13.00 -8.09
CA ILE A 53 -6.81 -12.23 -7.39
C ILE A 53 -5.44 -12.53 -7.96
N LYS A 54 -4.67 -11.48 -8.29
CA LYS A 54 -3.31 -11.56 -8.82
C LYS A 54 -2.33 -10.73 -8.00
N SER A 55 -1.22 -11.35 -7.58
CA SER A 55 -0.22 -10.71 -6.72
C SER A 55 0.44 -9.49 -7.35
N HIS A 56 0.76 -9.53 -8.63
CA HIS A 56 1.36 -8.40 -9.36
C HIS A 56 0.40 -7.23 -9.55
N ARG A 57 -0.91 -7.44 -9.42
CA ARG A 57 -1.96 -6.42 -9.52
C ARG A 57 -2.50 -5.96 -8.16
N CYS A 58 -1.81 -6.33 -7.08
CA CYS A 58 -2.24 -5.96 -5.72
C CYS A 58 -1.74 -4.56 -5.35
N LEU A 59 -2.67 -3.65 -5.07
CA LEU A 59 -2.41 -2.36 -4.46
C LEU A 59 -2.41 -2.51 -2.94
N GLN A 60 -1.23 -2.44 -2.33
CA GLN A 60 -1.10 -2.43 -0.87
C GLN A 60 -1.12 -0.98 -0.36
N CYS A 61 -2.08 -0.66 0.49
CA CYS A 61 -2.29 0.71 0.94
C CYS A 61 -2.85 0.79 2.37
N THR A 62 -2.97 2.03 2.85
CA THR A 62 -3.69 2.39 4.06
C THR A 62 -4.28 3.80 3.92
N PRO A 63 -5.50 4.04 4.36
CA PRO A 63 -6.06 5.39 4.45
C PRO A 63 -5.63 6.13 5.73
N ALA A 64 -4.90 5.49 6.65
CA ALA A 64 -4.59 6.04 7.98
C ALA A 64 -3.15 5.74 8.42
N VAL A 65 -2.15 6.07 7.57
CA VAL A 65 -0.76 5.60 7.68
C VAL A 65 -0.07 5.83 9.04
N SER A 66 -0.48 6.81 9.80
CA SER A 66 0.09 7.15 11.12
C SER A 66 -0.99 7.38 12.18
N TRP A 67 -2.20 6.90 11.96
CA TRP A 67 -3.28 6.93 12.95
C TRP A 67 -3.68 5.51 13.32
N CYS A 68 -3.74 5.23 14.64
CA CYS A 68 -4.09 3.91 15.13
C CYS A 68 -4.70 4.00 16.52
N SER A 69 -5.86 3.39 16.70
CA SER A 69 -6.54 3.26 17.99
C SER A 69 -6.10 2.01 18.77
N LEU A 70 -5.31 1.13 18.15
CA LEU A 70 -4.89 -0.14 18.70
C LEU A 70 -3.42 -0.10 19.17
N ARG A 71 -3.10 -0.94 20.15
CA ARG A 71 -1.72 -1.16 20.66
C ARG A 71 -1.42 -2.65 20.64
N CYS A 72 -1.41 -3.23 19.44
CA CYS A 72 -1.18 -4.66 19.28
C CYS A 72 0.23 -5.03 19.74
N GLN A 73 0.36 -6.00 20.65
CA GLN A 73 1.66 -6.46 21.18
C GLN A 73 2.57 -7.02 20.08
N PHE A 74 1.98 -7.58 19.01
CA PHE A 74 2.69 -8.11 17.85
C PHE A 74 2.90 -7.09 16.72
N CYS A 75 2.61 -5.81 16.95
CA CYS A 75 2.78 -4.78 15.92
C CYS A 75 4.27 -4.57 15.62
N TRP A 76 4.66 -4.86 14.40
CA TRP A 76 6.03 -4.67 13.90
C TRP A 76 6.24 -3.31 13.19
N ARG A 77 5.22 -2.47 13.19
CA ARG A 77 5.28 -1.11 12.65
C ARG A 77 5.86 -0.15 13.70
N ALA A 78 6.36 0.97 13.23
CA ALA A 78 6.89 2.03 14.07
C ALA A 78 5.74 2.72 14.82
N THR A 79 5.33 2.17 15.95
CA THR A 79 4.21 2.66 16.76
C THR A 79 4.48 4.04 17.37
N GLU A 80 5.75 4.40 17.55
CA GLU A 80 6.20 5.73 17.96
C GLU A 80 5.87 6.83 16.94
N LEU A 81 5.55 6.48 15.70
CA LEU A 81 5.12 7.41 14.67
C LEU A 81 3.60 7.63 14.64
N THR A 82 2.87 7.08 15.61
CA THR A 82 1.42 7.24 15.71
C THR A 82 1.07 8.67 16.11
N LEU A 83 0.23 9.33 15.30
CA LEU A 83 -0.20 10.72 15.48
C LEU A 83 -1.48 10.84 16.31
N GLY A 84 -2.15 9.73 16.61
CA GLY A 84 -3.39 9.68 17.37
C GLY A 84 -4.35 8.60 16.90
N GLN A 85 -5.57 8.66 17.44
CA GLN A 85 -6.61 7.65 17.18
C GLN A 85 -7.67 8.14 16.19
N LYS A 86 -7.63 9.41 15.79
CA LYS A 86 -8.62 10.00 14.89
C LYS A 86 -7.94 10.95 13.92
N ILE A 87 -8.31 10.84 12.66
CA ILE A 87 -7.94 11.80 11.62
C ILE A 87 -8.86 13.01 11.76
N THR A 88 -8.29 14.21 11.87
CA THR A 88 -9.06 15.45 12.04
C THR A 88 -9.44 16.09 10.72
N GLU A 89 -8.61 15.92 9.70
CA GLU A 89 -8.81 16.48 8.36
C GLU A 89 -8.82 15.31 7.37
N GLU A 90 -10.00 14.84 7.05
CA GLU A 90 -10.20 13.70 6.15
C GLU A 90 -10.41 14.16 4.71
N GLU A 91 -9.66 13.53 3.81
CA GLU A 91 -9.81 13.71 2.37
C GLU A 91 -10.93 12.84 1.81
N GLU A 92 -11.48 13.23 0.67
CA GLU A 92 -12.55 12.48 0.03
C GLU A 92 -12.05 11.12 -0.51
N PRO A 93 -12.88 10.04 -0.40
CA PRO A 93 -12.51 8.69 -0.84
C PRO A 93 -12.03 8.64 -2.29
N THR A 94 -12.68 9.36 -3.19
CA THR A 94 -12.30 9.42 -4.61
C THR A 94 -10.90 10.00 -4.80
N PHE A 95 -10.54 11.06 -4.04
CA PHE A 95 -9.20 11.63 -4.05
C PHE A 95 -8.15 10.61 -3.58
N ILE A 96 -8.44 9.92 -2.49
CA ILE A 96 -7.54 8.90 -1.91
C ILE A 96 -7.34 7.74 -2.88
N VAL A 97 -8.41 7.17 -3.42
CA VAL A 97 -8.32 6.02 -4.34
C VAL A 97 -7.52 6.36 -5.59
N ASN A 98 -7.82 7.50 -6.22
CA ASN A 98 -7.08 7.96 -7.39
C ASN A 98 -5.60 8.22 -7.08
N GLY A 99 -5.33 8.83 -5.94
CA GLY A 99 -3.97 9.06 -5.45
C GLY A 99 -3.20 7.77 -5.18
N LEU A 100 -3.83 6.77 -4.58
CA LEU A 100 -3.24 5.46 -4.31
C LEU A 100 -2.91 4.69 -5.58
N ILE A 101 -3.79 4.72 -6.58
CA ILE A 101 -3.53 4.12 -7.90
C ILE A 101 -2.33 4.81 -8.58
N LYS A 102 -2.29 6.16 -8.55
CA LYS A 102 -1.16 6.93 -9.08
C LYS A 102 0.15 6.60 -8.33
N ALA A 103 0.10 6.51 -7.00
CA ALA A 103 1.24 6.14 -6.17
C ALA A 103 1.77 4.73 -6.50
N GLN A 104 0.88 3.75 -6.67
CA GLN A 104 1.23 2.40 -7.08
C GLN A 104 1.95 2.37 -8.43
N ARG A 105 1.43 3.08 -9.43
CA ARG A 105 2.06 3.20 -10.75
C ARG A 105 3.47 3.78 -10.66
N GLN A 106 3.68 4.81 -9.86
CA GLN A 106 5.00 5.41 -9.63
C GLN A 106 5.97 4.42 -8.95
N LEU A 107 5.50 3.64 -7.98
CA LEU A 107 6.30 2.62 -7.31
C LEU A 107 6.70 1.47 -8.25
N ILE A 108 5.82 1.09 -9.17
CA ILE A 108 6.05 0.03 -10.17
C ILE A 108 7.04 0.48 -11.24
N THR A 109 7.02 1.74 -11.64
CA THR A 109 7.93 2.29 -12.68
C THR A 109 9.39 1.96 -12.37
N GLY A 110 9.81 1.98 -11.11
CA GLY A 110 11.17 1.63 -10.70
C GLY A 110 11.56 0.16 -10.96
N LEU A 111 10.60 -0.73 -11.22
CA LEU A 111 10.87 -2.14 -11.52
C LEU A 111 11.28 -2.38 -12.97
N GLY A 112 11.01 -1.44 -13.88
CA GLY A 112 11.42 -1.55 -15.28
C GLY A 112 12.94 -1.57 -15.51
N GLY A 113 13.73 -1.11 -14.54
CA GLY A 113 15.19 -1.14 -14.59
C GLY A 113 15.85 -2.43 -14.09
N ILE A 114 15.09 -3.44 -13.70
CA ILE A 114 15.58 -4.73 -13.22
C ILE A 114 14.96 -5.88 -14.02
N PRO A 115 15.56 -7.10 -14.04
CA PRO A 115 14.96 -8.23 -14.72
C PRO A 115 13.53 -8.50 -14.26
N HIS A 116 12.60 -8.60 -15.21
CA HIS A 116 11.17 -8.78 -14.95
C HIS A 116 10.47 -9.46 -16.12
N ASP A 117 9.24 -9.89 -15.91
CA ASP A 117 8.34 -10.36 -16.97
C ASP A 117 7.54 -9.15 -17.50
N GLU A 118 7.67 -8.88 -18.79
CA GLU A 118 7.05 -7.71 -19.45
C GLU A 118 5.53 -7.69 -19.34
N LYS A 119 4.88 -8.84 -19.47
CA LYS A 119 3.42 -8.96 -19.38
C LYS A 119 2.96 -8.60 -17.95
N TYR A 120 3.62 -9.19 -16.94
CA TYR A 120 3.28 -8.97 -15.53
C TYR A 120 3.55 -7.53 -15.11
N LEU A 121 4.65 -6.94 -15.58
CA LEU A 121 4.93 -5.52 -15.33
C LEU A 121 3.84 -4.64 -15.94
N LYS A 122 3.46 -4.86 -17.20
CA LYS A 122 2.41 -4.08 -17.88
C LYS A 122 1.06 -4.20 -17.17
N GLU A 123 0.67 -5.41 -16.77
CA GLU A 123 -0.59 -5.64 -16.05
C GLU A 123 -0.59 -4.98 -14.67
N ALA A 124 0.56 -4.91 -13.99
CA ALA A 124 0.69 -4.32 -12.65
C ALA A 124 0.36 -2.82 -12.59
N PHE A 125 0.47 -2.09 -13.70
CA PHE A 125 0.06 -0.69 -13.77
C PHE A 125 -1.46 -0.49 -13.60
N ASN A 126 -2.24 -1.56 -13.72
CA ASN A 126 -3.69 -1.56 -13.53
C ASN A 126 -4.06 -2.47 -12.34
N PRO A 127 -4.11 -1.93 -11.12
CA PRO A 127 -4.50 -2.70 -9.94
C PRO A 127 -5.84 -3.42 -10.15
N GLY A 128 -5.90 -4.69 -9.76
CA GLY A 128 -7.11 -5.51 -9.84
C GLY A 128 -7.67 -5.89 -8.48
N ASN A 129 -6.87 -5.68 -7.43
CA ASN A 129 -7.26 -5.94 -6.05
C ASN A 129 -6.52 -5.02 -5.08
N VAL A 130 -7.14 -4.74 -3.95
CA VAL A 130 -6.61 -3.86 -2.90
C VAL A 130 -6.37 -4.64 -1.62
N ALA A 131 -5.27 -4.36 -0.95
CA ALA A 131 -4.97 -4.87 0.39
C ALA A 131 -4.73 -3.69 1.34
N ILE A 132 -5.70 -3.42 2.20
CA ILE A 132 -5.57 -2.42 3.25
C ILE A 132 -4.85 -3.09 4.42
N SER A 133 -3.52 -3.02 4.43
CA SER A 133 -2.66 -3.83 5.32
C SER A 133 -1.33 -3.17 5.68
N LEU A 134 -1.22 -1.86 5.56
CA LEU A 134 -0.04 -1.10 5.98
C LEU A 134 -0.17 -0.61 7.43
N SER A 135 0.72 0.29 7.86
CA SER A 135 0.67 0.85 9.21
C SER A 135 -0.57 1.70 9.43
N GLY A 136 -0.98 1.83 10.70
CA GLY A 136 -2.19 2.50 11.09
C GLY A 136 -3.41 1.58 11.14
N GLU A 137 -4.49 2.07 11.68
CA GLU A 137 -5.78 1.39 11.75
C GLU A 137 -6.75 2.03 10.74
N PRO A 138 -7.16 1.32 9.70
CA PRO A 138 -8.01 1.88 8.64
C PRO A 138 -9.30 2.52 9.13
N THR A 139 -9.91 1.98 10.19
CA THR A 139 -11.14 2.50 10.79
C THR A 139 -10.98 3.87 11.47
N CYS A 140 -9.74 4.37 11.61
CA CYS A 140 -9.51 5.76 12.01
C CYS A 140 -9.91 6.77 10.91
N TYR A 141 -10.15 6.30 9.69
CA TYR A 141 -10.72 7.06 8.58
C TYR A 141 -12.23 6.78 8.51
N SER A 142 -13.05 7.81 8.72
CA SER A 142 -14.50 7.63 8.90
C SER A 142 -15.27 7.27 7.63
N LYS A 143 -14.66 7.50 6.46
CA LYS A 143 -15.24 7.25 5.13
C LYS A 143 -14.68 5.99 4.46
N LEU A 144 -14.21 5.01 5.26
CA LEU A 144 -13.64 3.75 4.79
C LEU A 144 -14.63 2.93 3.98
#